data_d3c7ec2813353856e00b4332c10e71e5
#
_entry.id   d3c7ec2813353856e00b4332c10e71e5
#
_cell.length_a   1.000
_cell.length_b   1.000
_cell.length_c   1.000
_cell.angle_alpha   90.00
_cell.angle_beta   90.00
_cell.angle_gamma   90.00
#
_symmetry.space_group_name_H-M   'P 1'
#
loop_
_entity.id
_entity.type
_entity.pdbx_description
1 polymer ?
#
loop_
_entity_poly.entity_id
_entity_poly.type
_entity_poly.pdbx_seq_one_letter_code
_entity_poly.pdbx_strand_id
1 'polypeptide(L)'
;LLQLSSDNPNALDVYKTDNYFLKLSITNMYIQNPPIHLQEQIKRAFGDLNIIEEIPQKYNMVTEKTIRSINIEFDKRVIGQQAVKEQILKAIFPIMNNVQCKPIVLLFYGNSGIGKTETAQFLTEQIGGKILRKQFSMYQNNEFANYLFGGKYNEKSFAKDLIARDSNVILLDEFDKAYSVFHSAFYQLFDEGIYEDQNYRVDVRHAIIICTSNYKSKDEIKEKLGDPIFNRFDGVIKFEDLSQEAKKIIATKELKELDEEKIIPENVKKILVEQSTKLENAREIRRLIKDTKSLIEIREICK
;
A
#
# COMPACT_ATOMS: atom_id res chain seq x y z
N LEU A 1 34.26 -7.89 4.91
CA LEU A 1 32.97 -7.69 4.26
C LEU A 1 32.44 -6.31 4.67
N LEU A 2 32.40 -5.36 3.75
CA LEU A 2 31.83 -4.03 4.00
C LEU A 2 30.43 -4.04 3.38
N GLN A 3 29.41 -3.95 4.22
CA GLN A 3 28.04 -3.83 3.77
C GLN A 3 27.63 -2.36 3.86
N LEU A 4 27.32 -1.75 2.72
CA LEU A 4 26.81 -0.39 2.63
C LEU A 4 25.30 -0.48 2.37
N SER A 5 24.50 0.15 3.21
CA SER A 5 23.06 0.19 3.11
C SER A 5 22.57 1.64 3.09
N SER A 6 21.51 1.92 2.39
CA SER A 6 20.82 3.22 2.40
C SER A 6 20.36 3.64 3.80
N ASP A 7 20.27 2.69 4.73
CA ASP A 7 19.80 2.91 6.10
C ASP A 7 20.92 3.23 7.10
N ASN A 8 22.19 3.20 6.67
CA ASN A 8 23.32 3.54 7.51
C ASN A 8 23.87 4.95 7.20
N PRO A 9 23.50 5.98 7.97
CA PRO A 9 23.87 7.38 7.68
C PRO A 9 25.36 7.69 7.84
N ASN A 10 26.14 6.81 8.48
CA ASN A 10 27.59 6.98 8.68
C ASN A 10 28.44 6.30 7.59
N ALA A 11 27.81 5.61 6.66
CA ALA A 11 28.53 4.95 5.59
C ALA A 11 28.79 5.92 4.44
N LEU A 12 29.91 6.59 4.51
CA LEU A 12 30.53 7.31 3.40
C LEU A 12 29.87 8.65 3.01
N ASP A 13 30.65 9.71 3.17
CA ASP A 13 30.47 10.97 2.46
C ASP A 13 30.48 10.67 0.96
N VAL A 14 29.29 10.61 0.34
CA VAL A 14 29.06 10.19 -1.05
C VAL A 14 29.93 10.98 -2.05
N TYR A 15 30.37 12.16 -1.67
CA TYR A 15 31.22 13.04 -2.47
C TYR A 15 32.71 12.68 -2.48
N LYS A 16 33.15 11.72 -1.63
CA LYS A 16 34.58 11.34 -1.51
C LYS A 16 34.86 9.87 -1.85
N THR A 17 33.88 9.16 -2.38
CA THR A 17 33.93 7.70 -2.57
C THR A 17 34.97 7.24 -3.57
N ASP A 18 35.26 8.00 -4.62
CA ASP A 18 36.24 7.60 -5.67
C ASP A 18 37.62 7.32 -5.09
N ASN A 19 38.04 8.06 -4.05
CA ASN A 19 39.33 7.85 -3.40
C ASN A 19 39.32 6.77 -2.30
N TYR A 20 38.14 6.42 -1.78
CA TYR A 20 38.00 5.43 -0.69
C TYR A 20 38.08 4.00 -1.20
N PHE A 21 37.36 3.68 -2.27
CA PHE A 21 37.34 2.32 -2.83
C PHE A 21 38.69 1.88 -3.38
N LEU A 22 39.44 2.80 -3.97
CA LEU A 22 40.79 2.51 -4.51
C LEU A 22 41.85 2.29 -3.44
N LYS A 23 41.64 2.75 -2.20
CA LYS A 23 42.60 2.62 -1.10
C LYS A 23 42.38 1.40 -0.22
N LEU A 24 41.22 0.75 -0.34
CA LEU A 24 40.87 -0.42 0.45
C LEU A 24 41.14 -1.68 -0.35
N SER A 25 42.00 -2.57 0.16
CA SER A 25 42.18 -3.91 -0.41
C SER A 25 40.94 -4.78 -0.10
N ILE A 26 39.83 -4.47 -0.79
CA ILE A 26 38.53 -5.15 -0.60
C ILE A 26 38.45 -6.28 -1.61
N THR A 27 38.20 -7.51 -1.15
CA THR A 27 37.99 -8.67 -2.04
C THR A 27 36.57 -8.69 -2.58
N ASN A 28 35.57 -8.42 -1.76
CA ASN A 28 34.15 -8.35 -2.15
C ASN A 28 33.46 -7.20 -1.42
N MET A 29 32.61 -6.47 -2.13
CA MET A 29 31.81 -5.39 -1.59
C MET A 29 30.33 -5.62 -1.95
N TYR A 30 29.46 -5.53 -0.95
CA TYR A 30 28.02 -5.65 -1.12
C TYR A 30 27.37 -4.30 -0.80
N ILE A 31 26.61 -3.78 -1.76
CA ILE A 31 25.91 -2.50 -1.62
C ILE A 31 24.43 -2.74 -1.87
N GLN A 32 23.61 -2.36 -0.91
CA GLN A 32 22.16 -2.48 -1.03
C GLN A 32 21.53 -1.12 -1.30
N ASN A 33 20.74 -1.03 -2.37
CA ASN A 33 19.97 0.15 -2.75
C ASN A 33 20.81 1.44 -2.76
N PRO A 34 21.93 1.50 -3.52
CA PRO A 34 22.75 2.70 -3.56
C PRO A 34 22.01 3.87 -4.24
N PRO A 35 22.22 5.12 -3.77
CA PRO A 35 21.75 6.30 -4.49
C PRO A 35 22.30 6.37 -5.91
N ILE A 36 21.62 7.08 -6.83
CA ILE A 36 21.98 7.20 -8.24
C ILE A 36 23.46 7.63 -8.39
N HIS A 37 23.88 8.66 -7.67
CA HIS A 37 25.26 9.15 -7.75
C HIS A 37 26.30 8.09 -7.38
N LEU A 38 26.01 7.27 -6.35
CA LEU A 38 26.92 6.19 -5.96
C LEU A 38 26.93 5.07 -7.01
N GLN A 39 25.77 4.74 -7.60
CA GLN A 39 25.70 3.77 -8.71
C GLN A 39 26.55 4.23 -9.90
N GLU A 40 26.44 5.50 -10.28
CA GLU A 40 27.25 6.07 -11.36
C GLU A 40 28.76 6.05 -11.06
N GLN A 41 29.16 6.39 -9.85
CA GLN A 41 30.55 6.35 -9.42
C GLN A 41 31.10 4.92 -9.47
N ILE A 42 30.35 3.94 -8.98
CA ILE A 42 30.73 2.53 -9.04
C ILE A 42 30.86 2.07 -10.51
N LYS A 43 29.92 2.43 -11.36
CA LYS A 43 29.96 2.08 -12.78
C LYS A 43 31.14 2.72 -13.50
N ARG A 44 31.50 3.97 -13.18
CA ARG A 44 32.70 4.62 -13.74
C ARG A 44 33.99 3.98 -13.24
N ALA A 45 34.05 3.62 -11.95
CA ALA A 45 35.27 3.07 -11.37
C ALA A 45 35.55 1.61 -11.76
N PHE A 46 34.50 0.81 -11.94
CA PHE A 46 34.60 -0.66 -12.05
C PHE A 46 33.86 -1.25 -13.24
N GLY A 47 33.09 -0.45 -14.02
CA GLY A 47 32.23 -0.97 -15.11
C GLY A 47 32.98 -1.72 -16.20
N ASP A 48 34.18 -1.25 -16.58
CA ASP A 48 35.01 -1.87 -17.63
C ASP A 48 35.64 -3.20 -17.18
N LEU A 49 35.61 -3.51 -15.88
CA LEU A 49 36.24 -4.71 -15.32
C LEU A 49 35.31 -5.92 -15.29
N ASN A 50 34.02 -5.79 -15.65
CA ASN A 50 33.01 -6.85 -15.59
C ASN A 50 32.89 -7.56 -14.23
N ILE A 51 33.16 -6.83 -13.14
CA ILE A 51 33.13 -7.35 -11.76
C ILE A 51 31.89 -6.90 -10.98
N ILE A 52 31.00 -6.10 -11.61
CA ILE A 52 29.76 -5.64 -11.00
C ILE A 52 28.67 -6.65 -11.29
N GLU A 53 28.10 -7.24 -10.23
CA GLU A 53 26.91 -8.06 -10.31
C GLU A 53 25.73 -7.27 -9.74
N GLU A 54 24.73 -6.96 -10.56
CA GLU A 54 23.48 -6.33 -10.14
C GLU A 54 22.44 -7.41 -9.87
N ILE A 55 21.97 -7.52 -8.62
CA ILE A 55 20.93 -8.47 -8.21
C ILE A 55 19.62 -7.70 -7.99
N PRO A 56 18.69 -7.69 -8.97
CA PRO A 56 17.41 -7.01 -8.82
C PRO A 56 16.55 -7.72 -7.80
N GLN A 57 15.82 -6.94 -6.98
CA GLN A 57 14.81 -7.48 -6.09
C GLN A 57 13.66 -8.07 -6.92
N LYS A 58 13.27 -9.30 -6.57
CA LYS A 58 12.15 -9.99 -7.22
C LYS A 58 10.89 -9.86 -6.36
N TYR A 59 9.79 -9.51 -7.00
CA TYR A 59 8.48 -9.43 -6.39
C TYR A 59 7.56 -10.51 -6.93
N ASN A 60 6.61 -10.93 -6.09
CA ASN A 60 5.57 -11.83 -6.54
C ASN A 60 4.69 -11.15 -7.59
N MET A 61 4.38 -11.90 -8.65
CA MET A 61 3.57 -11.43 -9.77
C MET A 61 2.15 -11.99 -9.68
N VAL A 62 1.21 -11.30 -10.31
CA VAL A 62 -0.14 -11.83 -10.50
C VAL A 62 -0.08 -13.01 -11.45
N THR A 63 -0.61 -14.15 -11.01
CA THR A 63 -0.68 -15.40 -11.76
C THR A 63 -2.12 -15.84 -11.93
N GLU A 64 -2.36 -16.85 -12.79
CA GLU A 64 -3.68 -17.47 -12.91
C GLU A 64 -4.17 -18.02 -11.56
N LYS A 65 -3.27 -18.61 -10.77
CA LYS A 65 -3.56 -19.08 -9.41
C LYS A 65 -4.04 -17.92 -8.52
N THR A 66 -3.38 -16.76 -8.60
CA THR A 66 -3.77 -15.55 -7.87
C THR A 66 -5.20 -15.10 -8.25
N ILE A 67 -5.49 -15.04 -9.56
CA ILE A 67 -6.83 -14.65 -10.05
C ILE A 67 -7.91 -15.61 -9.54
N ARG A 68 -7.66 -16.93 -9.62
CA ARG A 68 -8.58 -17.94 -9.09
C ARG A 68 -8.79 -17.81 -7.58
N SER A 69 -7.72 -17.59 -6.82
CA SER A 69 -7.78 -17.42 -5.37
C SER A 69 -8.58 -16.15 -5.00
N ILE A 70 -8.33 -15.03 -5.66
CA ILE A 70 -9.09 -13.80 -5.45
C ILE A 70 -10.59 -14.06 -5.72
N ASN A 71 -10.93 -14.72 -6.81
CA ASN A 71 -12.32 -14.97 -7.15
C ASN A 71 -13.06 -15.84 -6.10
N ILE A 72 -12.38 -16.81 -5.49
CA ILE A 72 -12.96 -17.72 -4.49
C ILE A 72 -13.02 -17.10 -3.10
N GLU A 73 -11.97 -16.37 -2.70
CA GLU A 73 -11.80 -15.95 -1.31
C GLU A 73 -12.29 -14.52 -1.03
N PHE A 74 -12.50 -13.69 -2.08
CA PHE A 74 -12.85 -12.28 -1.94
C PHE A 74 -14.10 -12.07 -1.07
N ASP A 75 -15.20 -12.75 -1.38
CA ASP A 75 -16.49 -12.54 -0.70
C ASP A 75 -16.47 -13.00 0.77
N LYS A 76 -15.53 -13.87 1.14
CA LYS A 76 -15.32 -14.31 2.53
C LYS A 76 -14.59 -13.23 3.36
N ARG A 77 -13.76 -12.43 2.70
CA ARG A 77 -12.94 -11.41 3.36
C ARG A 77 -13.55 -10.02 3.26
N VAL A 78 -14.01 -9.62 2.08
CA VAL A 78 -14.58 -8.31 1.77
C VAL A 78 -16.07 -8.45 1.59
N ILE A 79 -16.82 -8.32 2.67
CA ILE A 79 -18.25 -8.60 2.74
C ILE A 79 -19.05 -7.46 2.11
N GLY A 80 -20.02 -7.78 1.26
CA GLY A 80 -20.97 -6.82 0.69
C GLY A 80 -20.43 -6.02 -0.51
N GLN A 81 -19.30 -6.41 -1.12
CA GLN A 81 -18.66 -5.68 -2.22
C GLN A 81 -18.46 -6.54 -3.49
N GLN A 82 -19.47 -7.31 -3.89
CA GLN A 82 -19.36 -8.24 -5.02
C GLN A 82 -19.03 -7.55 -6.34
N ALA A 83 -19.64 -6.40 -6.63
CA ALA A 83 -19.35 -5.63 -7.84
C ALA A 83 -17.90 -5.11 -7.90
N VAL A 84 -17.26 -4.88 -6.76
CA VAL A 84 -15.86 -4.49 -6.64
C VAL A 84 -14.93 -5.62 -7.08
N LYS A 85 -15.25 -6.87 -6.72
CA LYS A 85 -14.48 -8.06 -7.11
C LYS A 85 -14.31 -8.16 -8.61
N GLU A 86 -15.41 -8.07 -9.37
CA GLU A 86 -15.37 -8.17 -10.82
C GLU A 86 -14.56 -7.05 -11.47
N GLN A 87 -14.70 -5.82 -10.97
CA GLN A 87 -13.95 -4.68 -11.48
C GLN A 87 -12.46 -4.82 -11.21
N ILE A 88 -12.06 -5.29 -10.02
CA ILE A 88 -10.66 -5.57 -9.68
C ILE A 88 -10.09 -6.66 -10.59
N LEU A 89 -10.77 -7.81 -10.70
CA LEU A 89 -10.30 -8.91 -11.54
C LEU A 89 -10.09 -8.48 -12.99
N LYS A 90 -11.05 -7.71 -13.54
CA LYS A 90 -10.94 -7.13 -14.88
C LYS A 90 -9.71 -6.21 -15.02
N ALA A 91 -9.44 -5.38 -14.01
CA ALA A 91 -8.36 -4.41 -14.06
C ALA A 91 -6.97 -5.06 -13.93
N ILE A 92 -6.83 -6.10 -13.08
CA ILE A 92 -5.51 -6.74 -12.85
C ILE A 92 -5.18 -7.85 -13.86
N PHE A 93 -6.17 -8.34 -14.62
CA PHE A 93 -5.96 -9.40 -15.60
C PHE A 93 -4.86 -9.11 -16.65
N PRO A 94 -4.71 -7.88 -17.19
CA PRO A 94 -3.66 -7.58 -18.16
C PRO A 94 -2.23 -7.75 -17.62
N ILE A 95 -1.99 -7.59 -16.31
CA ILE A 95 -0.65 -7.80 -15.71
C ILE A 95 -0.21 -9.26 -15.85
N MET A 96 -1.13 -10.20 -15.69
CA MET A 96 -0.84 -11.64 -15.78
C MET A 96 -0.22 -12.02 -17.13
N ASN A 97 -0.65 -11.37 -18.19
CA ASN A 97 -0.20 -11.67 -19.55
C ASN A 97 1.03 -10.88 -19.99
N ASN A 98 1.69 -10.12 -19.10
CA ASN A 98 2.80 -9.21 -19.42
C ASN A 98 2.52 -8.24 -20.59
N VAL A 99 1.23 -7.97 -20.86
CA VAL A 99 0.82 -7.09 -21.97
C VAL A 99 1.04 -5.62 -21.59
N GLN A 100 1.16 -5.34 -20.31
CA GLN A 100 1.22 -3.97 -19.81
C GLN A 100 2.61 -3.63 -19.26
N CYS A 101 3.22 -2.57 -19.81
CA CYS A 101 4.54 -2.07 -19.41
C CYS A 101 4.45 -0.94 -18.36
N LYS A 102 3.29 -0.79 -17.70
CA LYS A 102 3.03 0.22 -16.65
C LYS A 102 2.29 -0.42 -15.48
N PRO A 103 2.27 0.19 -14.29
CA PRO A 103 1.47 -0.31 -13.17
C PRO A 103 -0.02 -0.24 -13.49
N ILE A 104 -0.81 -1.04 -12.77
CA ILE A 104 -2.27 -0.84 -12.70
C ILE A 104 -2.57 0.12 -11.57
N VAL A 105 -3.24 1.21 -11.89
CA VAL A 105 -3.61 2.24 -10.91
C VAL A 105 -5.11 2.24 -10.69
N LEU A 106 -5.53 1.91 -9.46
CA LEU A 106 -6.93 1.83 -9.08
C LEU A 106 -7.27 2.90 -8.06
N LEU A 107 -8.40 3.58 -8.24
CA LEU A 107 -8.98 4.45 -7.22
C LEU A 107 -10.21 3.75 -6.59
N PHE A 108 -10.12 3.44 -5.30
CA PHE A 108 -11.24 2.98 -4.49
C PHE A 108 -11.91 4.17 -3.80
N TYR A 109 -13.18 4.42 -4.08
CA TYR A 109 -13.90 5.54 -3.50
C TYR A 109 -15.21 5.13 -2.84
N GLY A 110 -15.73 5.97 -1.93
CA GLY A 110 -16.94 5.74 -1.15
C GLY A 110 -16.72 6.04 0.33
N ASN A 111 -17.74 5.84 1.15
CA ASN A 111 -17.73 6.18 2.57
C ASN A 111 -16.60 5.49 3.36
N SER A 112 -16.28 6.01 4.54
CA SER A 112 -15.26 5.43 5.42
C SER A 112 -15.73 4.11 6.03
N GLY A 113 -14.81 3.14 6.21
CA GLY A 113 -15.09 1.89 6.94
C GLY A 113 -15.95 0.86 6.20
N ILE A 114 -16.03 0.91 4.86
CA ILE A 114 -16.80 -0.01 4.01
C ILE A 114 -15.94 -1.06 3.27
N GLY A 115 -14.64 -1.18 3.61
CA GLY A 115 -13.78 -2.25 3.11
C GLY A 115 -12.69 -1.86 2.12
N LYS A 116 -12.47 -0.57 1.78
CA LYS A 116 -11.43 -0.14 0.81
C LYS A 116 -10.02 -0.61 1.18
N THR A 117 -9.57 -0.27 2.37
CA THR A 117 -8.23 -0.66 2.87
C THR A 117 -8.14 -2.18 3.09
N GLU A 118 -9.21 -2.81 3.55
CA GLU A 118 -9.30 -4.26 3.73
C GLU A 118 -9.11 -5.01 2.39
N THR A 119 -9.68 -4.46 1.32
CA THR A 119 -9.51 -5.01 -0.04
C THR A 119 -8.05 -4.94 -0.50
N ALA A 120 -7.35 -3.84 -0.23
CA ALA A 120 -5.93 -3.71 -0.56
C ALA A 120 -5.07 -4.71 0.22
N GLN A 121 -5.36 -4.93 1.50
CA GLN A 121 -4.70 -5.93 2.33
C GLN A 121 -4.96 -7.34 1.81
N PHE A 122 -6.22 -7.67 1.51
CA PHE A 122 -6.59 -8.94 0.94
C PHE A 122 -5.84 -9.22 -0.38
N LEU A 123 -5.79 -8.26 -1.30
CA LEU A 123 -5.03 -8.42 -2.55
C LEU A 123 -3.54 -8.68 -2.29
N THR A 124 -2.97 -7.99 -1.31
CA THR A 124 -1.58 -8.22 -0.92
C THR A 124 -1.36 -9.65 -0.39
N GLU A 125 -2.25 -10.16 0.43
CA GLU A 125 -2.21 -11.53 0.94
C GLU A 125 -2.28 -12.56 -0.19
N GLN A 126 -3.10 -12.31 -1.22
CA GLN A 126 -3.23 -13.21 -2.37
C GLN A 126 -2.01 -13.18 -3.32
N ILE A 127 -1.34 -12.05 -3.44
CA ILE A 127 -0.16 -11.89 -4.29
C ILE A 127 1.11 -12.25 -3.51
N GLY A 128 1.16 -11.92 -2.21
CA GLY A 128 2.26 -12.18 -1.29
C GLY A 128 3.09 -10.95 -0.96
N GLY A 129 3.83 -11.05 0.15
CA GLY A 129 4.60 -9.97 0.75
C GLY A 129 3.78 -9.10 1.70
N LYS A 130 4.39 -8.03 2.18
CA LYS A 130 3.75 -7.04 3.06
C LYS A 130 3.36 -5.81 2.24
N ILE A 131 2.15 -5.30 2.49
CA ILE A 131 1.66 -4.10 1.81
C ILE A 131 2.54 -2.89 2.14
N LEU A 132 2.97 -2.17 1.09
CA LEU A 132 3.49 -0.82 1.28
C LEU A 132 2.30 0.13 1.40
N ARG A 133 2.01 0.61 2.61
CA ARG A 133 0.92 1.56 2.86
C ARG A 133 1.48 2.94 3.21
N LYS A 134 1.01 3.96 2.51
CA LYS A 134 1.26 5.37 2.80
C LYS A 134 -0.05 6.10 2.97
N GLN A 135 -0.23 6.74 4.12
CA GLN A 135 -1.44 7.47 4.47
C GLN A 135 -1.20 8.97 4.30
N PHE A 136 -1.87 9.58 3.34
CA PHE A 136 -1.62 10.97 2.93
C PHE A 136 -2.13 12.01 3.93
N SER A 137 -3.12 11.68 4.74
CA SER A 137 -3.56 12.57 5.82
C SER A 137 -2.50 12.87 6.90
N MET A 138 -1.44 12.07 6.97
CA MET A 138 -0.32 12.29 7.90
C MET A 138 0.69 13.34 7.39
N TYR A 139 0.59 13.74 6.13
CA TYR A 139 1.57 14.59 5.45
C TYR A 139 0.93 15.90 5.01
N GLN A 140 0.77 16.84 5.94
CA GLN A 140 0.10 18.13 5.68
C GLN A 140 1.04 19.34 5.79
N ASN A 141 2.36 19.14 5.76
CA ASN A 141 3.35 20.20 5.93
C ASN A 141 4.43 20.17 4.83
N ASN A 142 5.36 21.14 4.86
CA ASN A 142 6.46 21.24 3.91
C ASN A 142 7.41 20.02 3.92
N GLU A 143 7.44 19.21 4.97
CA GLU A 143 8.23 17.98 5.04
C GLU A 143 7.74 16.95 4.01
N PHE A 144 6.48 17.06 3.59
CA PHE A 144 5.93 16.19 2.54
C PHE A 144 6.59 16.43 1.17
N ALA A 145 6.97 17.66 0.85
CA ALA A 145 7.72 17.94 -0.37
C ALA A 145 9.06 17.20 -0.38
N ASN A 146 9.82 17.27 0.72
CA ASN A 146 11.09 16.54 0.85
C ASN A 146 10.90 15.02 0.79
N TYR A 147 9.81 14.54 1.37
CA TYR A 147 9.48 13.11 1.31
C TYR A 147 9.19 12.64 -0.12
N LEU A 148 8.44 13.42 -0.91
CA LEU A 148 8.13 13.05 -2.29
C LEU A 148 9.29 13.33 -3.26
N PHE A 149 9.86 14.51 -3.23
CA PHE A 149 10.86 14.92 -4.22
C PHE A 149 12.31 14.59 -3.81
N GLY A 150 12.49 14.05 -2.62
CA GLY A 150 13.80 13.76 -2.05
C GLY A 150 14.38 14.96 -1.31
N GLY A 151 15.07 14.67 -0.22
CA GLY A 151 15.86 15.59 0.56
C GLY A 151 17.30 15.11 0.61
N LYS A 152 17.95 15.23 1.77
CA LYS A 152 19.28 14.65 1.97
C LYS A 152 19.19 13.12 1.83
N TYR A 153 20.28 12.50 1.35
CA TYR A 153 20.32 11.05 1.10
C TYR A 153 20.03 10.19 2.34
N ASN A 154 20.22 10.71 3.55
CA ASN A 154 19.93 10.03 4.82
C ASN A 154 18.49 10.25 5.32
N GLU A 155 17.72 11.12 4.68
CA GLU A 155 16.33 11.36 5.03
C GLU A 155 15.41 10.30 4.44
N LYS A 156 14.23 10.16 5.04
CA LYS A 156 13.18 9.30 4.50
C LYS A 156 12.63 9.90 3.22
N SER A 157 12.41 9.06 2.19
CA SER A 157 11.73 9.49 0.97
C SER A 157 10.78 8.40 0.47
N PHE A 158 9.83 8.78 -0.37
CA PHE A 158 8.90 7.84 -0.98
C PHE A 158 9.62 6.86 -1.92
N ALA A 159 10.66 7.31 -2.62
CA ALA A 159 11.51 6.43 -3.42
C ALA A 159 12.17 5.33 -2.57
N LYS A 160 12.71 5.66 -1.39
CA LYS A 160 13.28 4.67 -0.46
C LYS A 160 12.24 3.65 -0.01
N ASP A 161 11.04 4.11 0.32
CA ASP A 161 9.95 3.22 0.71
C ASP A 161 9.54 2.29 -0.46
N LEU A 162 9.50 2.81 -1.70
CA LEU A 162 9.26 2.01 -2.90
C LEU A 162 10.36 0.97 -3.15
N ILE A 163 11.63 1.33 -2.94
CA ILE A 163 12.76 0.41 -3.06
C ILE A 163 12.69 -0.69 -1.99
N ALA A 164 12.34 -0.32 -0.76
CA ALA A 164 12.28 -1.24 0.38
C ALA A 164 10.99 -2.08 0.42
N ARG A 165 10.06 -1.90 -0.54
CA ARG A 165 8.80 -2.64 -0.54
C ARG A 165 9.01 -4.14 -0.63
N ASP A 166 8.11 -4.88 -0.01
CA ASP A 166 8.13 -6.34 0.03
C ASP A 166 7.09 -6.97 -0.92
N SER A 167 6.10 -6.16 -1.34
CA SER A 167 5.02 -6.57 -2.25
C SER A 167 4.93 -5.66 -3.47
N ASN A 168 4.34 -6.19 -4.55
CA ASN A 168 3.92 -5.40 -5.71
C ASN A 168 2.56 -4.71 -5.51
N VAL A 169 1.96 -4.76 -4.32
CA VAL A 169 0.77 -3.98 -3.97
C VAL A 169 1.18 -2.75 -3.16
N ILE A 170 0.86 -1.58 -3.69
CA ILE A 170 1.18 -0.27 -3.09
C ILE A 170 -0.15 0.41 -2.77
N LEU A 171 -0.37 0.75 -1.51
CA LEU A 171 -1.56 1.45 -1.04
C LEU A 171 -1.25 2.91 -0.69
N LEU A 172 -1.82 3.81 -1.46
CA LEU A 172 -1.82 5.25 -1.22
C LEU A 172 -3.16 5.62 -0.56
N ASP A 173 -3.20 5.49 0.76
CA ASP A 173 -4.43 5.62 1.55
C ASP A 173 -4.77 7.09 1.80
N GLU A 174 -6.06 7.44 1.70
CA GLU A 174 -6.55 8.82 1.80
C GLU A 174 -5.87 9.78 0.79
N PHE A 175 -5.75 9.32 -0.46
CA PHE A 175 -5.13 10.08 -1.54
C PHE A 175 -5.83 11.43 -1.80
N ASP A 176 -7.12 11.54 -1.45
CA ASP A 176 -7.92 12.76 -1.46
C ASP A 176 -7.43 13.85 -0.49
N LYS A 177 -6.56 13.50 0.45
CA LYS A 177 -5.97 14.45 1.43
C LYS A 177 -4.64 15.03 0.99
N ALA A 178 -4.05 14.49 -0.10
CA ALA A 178 -2.85 15.08 -0.68
C ALA A 178 -3.15 16.45 -1.28
N TYR A 179 -2.29 17.42 -1.03
CA TYR A 179 -2.40 18.72 -1.72
C TYR A 179 -2.24 18.53 -3.24
N SER A 180 -3.05 19.23 -4.02
CA SER A 180 -3.07 19.10 -5.49
C SER A 180 -1.72 19.37 -6.15
N VAL A 181 -0.89 20.25 -5.55
CA VAL A 181 0.47 20.54 -6.03
C VAL A 181 1.36 19.31 -6.06
N PHE A 182 1.11 18.32 -5.21
CA PHE A 182 1.89 17.09 -5.14
C PHE A 182 1.41 15.99 -6.09
N HIS A 183 0.25 16.15 -6.70
CA HIS A 183 -0.27 15.17 -7.66
C HIS A 183 0.68 14.95 -8.84
N SER A 184 1.42 16.00 -9.25
CA SER A 184 2.39 15.90 -10.34
C SER A 184 3.52 14.89 -10.09
N ALA A 185 3.87 14.64 -8.81
CA ALA A 185 4.86 13.62 -8.44
C ALA A 185 4.43 12.19 -8.82
N PHE A 186 3.13 11.98 -9.02
CA PHE A 186 2.57 10.67 -9.36
C PHE A 186 2.32 10.48 -10.87
N TYR A 187 2.47 11.50 -11.70
CA TYR A 187 2.18 11.39 -13.12
C TYR A 187 3.06 10.34 -13.79
N GLN A 188 4.38 10.46 -13.65
CA GLN A 188 5.30 9.51 -14.24
C GLN A 188 5.16 8.12 -13.61
N LEU A 189 4.94 8.04 -12.29
CA LEU A 189 4.68 6.80 -11.60
C LEU A 189 3.46 6.06 -12.17
N PHE A 190 2.36 6.77 -12.46
CA PHE A 190 1.13 6.19 -12.96
C PHE A 190 1.20 5.85 -14.46
N ASP A 191 1.87 6.70 -15.25
CA ASP A 191 1.96 6.54 -16.70
C ASP A 191 3.03 5.51 -17.13
N GLU A 192 4.20 5.51 -16.46
CA GLU A 192 5.38 4.75 -16.87
C GLU A 192 5.79 3.70 -15.85
N GLY A 193 5.29 3.78 -14.62
CA GLY A 193 5.75 2.93 -13.52
C GLY A 193 7.17 3.24 -13.05
N ILE A 194 7.62 4.46 -13.30
CA ILE A 194 8.91 4.95 -12.84
C ILE A 194 8.67 6.06 -11.81
N TYR A 195 9.33 5.97 -10.68
CA TYR A 195 9.39 7.03 -9.71
C TYR A 195 10.82 7.49 -9.51
N GLU A 196 11.04 8.79 -9.61
CA GLU A 196 12.37 9.37 -9.48
C GLU A 196 12.33 10.55 -8.50
N ASP A 197 13.21 10.52 -7.51
CA ASP A 197 13.49 11.65 -6.63
C ASP A 197 14.93 12.12 -6.84
N GLN A 198 15.41 13.06 -6.04
CA GLN A 198 16.78 13.58 -6.16
C GLN A 198 17.88 12.51 -6.01
N ASN A 199 17.59 11.40 -5.35
CA ASN A 199 18.61 10.41 -4.97
C ASN A 199 18.37 9.03 -5.60
N TYR A 200 17.13 8.69 -5.95
CA TYR A 200 16.74 7.34 -6.33
C TYR A 200 15.82 7.32 -7.55
N ARG A 201 16.00 6.31 -8.39
CA ARG A 201 15.07 5.96 -9.45
C ARG A 201 14.56 4.54 -9.23
N VAL A 202 13.23 4.37 -9.21
CA VAL A 202 12.57 3.12 -8.83
C VAL A 202 11.63 2.66 -9.93
N ASP A 203 11.74 1.38 -10.28
CA ASP A 203 10.84 0.71 -11.21
C ASP A 203 9.72 -0.02 -10.46
N VAL A 204 8.47 0.32 -10.79
CA VAL A 204 7.26 -0.31 -10.25
C VAL A 204 6.28 -0.70 -11.37
N ARG A 205 6.75 -0.92 -12.60
CA ARG A 205 5.90 -1.21 -13.78
C ARG A 205 4.96 -2.39 -13.63
N HIS A 206 5.26 -3.33 -12.76
CA HIS A 206 4.41 -4.50 -12.51
C HIS A 206 3.62 -4.41 -11.20
N ALA A 207 3.56 -3.23 -10.59
CA ALA A 207 2.84 -3.03 -9.34
C ALA A 207 1.34 -2.80 -9.58
N ILE A 208 0.56 -3.08 -8.55
CA ILE A 208 -0.83 -2.64 -8.40
C ILE A 208 -0.82 -1.51 -7.39
N ILE A 209 -1.08 -0.30 -7.87
CA ILE A 209 -1.16 0.90 -7.05
C ILE A 209 -2.64 1.14 -6.74
N ILE A 210 -2.99 1.14 -5.47
CA ILE A 210 -4.35 1.37 -5.00
C ILE A 210 -4.38 2.70 -4.27
N CYS A 211 -5.12 3.65 -4.80
CA CYS A 211 -5.45 4.90 -4.13
C CYS A 211 -6.81 4.76 -3.44
N THR A 212 -6.98 5.25 -2.21
CA THR A 212 -8.29 5.33 -1.57
C THR A 212 -8.73 6.77 -1.38
N SER A 213 -10.03 7.00 -1.44
CA SER A 213 -10.63 8.31 -1.17
C SER A 213 -12.01 8.16 -0.52
N ASN A 214 -12.51 9.25 0.08
CA ASN A 214 -13.85 9.33 0.65
C ASN A 214 -14.84 10.09 -0.23
N TYR A 215 -14.51 10.32 -1.49
CA TYR A 215 -15.41 10.93 -2.47
C TYR A 215 -16.68 10.08 -2.67
N LYS A 216 -17.78 10.74 -3.00
CA LYS A 216 -19.09 10.09 -3.16
C LYS A 216 -19.46 9.82 -4.62
N SER A 217 -18.86 10.55 -5.55
CA SER A 217 -19.15 10.42 -6.99
C SER A 217 -17.92 10.61 -7.85
N LYS A 218 -18.00 10.15 -9.12
CA LYS A 218 -16.95 10.39 -10.12
C LYS A 218 -16.81 11.86 -10.48
N ASP A 219 -17.88 12.62 -10.43
CA ASP A 219 -17.85 14.06 -10.72
C ASP A 219 -17.10 14.81 -9.62
N GLU A 220 -17.32 14.46 -8.35
CA GLU A 220 -16.56 15.00 -7.22
C GLU A 220 -15.07 14.66 -7.34
N ILE A 221 -14.73 13.43 -7.75
CA ILE A 221 -13.33 13.03 -7.97
C ILE A 221 -12.68 13.90 -9.04
N LYS A 222 -13.36 14.11 -10.17
CA LYS A 222 -12.84 14.97 -11.25
C LYS A 222 -12.69 16.42 -10.81
N GLU A 223 -13.67 16.96 -10.09
CA GLU A 223 -13.62 18.31 -9.56
C GLU A 223 -12.43 18.51 -8.60
N LYS A 224 -12.19 17.56 -7.70
CA LYS A 224 -11.20 17.69 -6.62
C LYS A 224 -9.79 17.28 -7.02
N LEU A 225 -9.62 16.18 -7.76
CA LEU A 225 -8.31 15.71 -8.21
C LEU A 225 -7.89 16.31 -9.56
N GLY A 226 -8.85 16.78 -10.35
CA GLY A 226 -8.64 17.26 -11.71
C GLY A 226 -8.53 16.12 -12.75
N ASP A 227 -8.84 16.47 -14.00
CA ASP A 227 -8.77 15.52 -15.12
C ASP A 227 -7.39 14.88 -15.31
N PRO A 228 -6.25 15.57 -15.10
CA PRO A 228 -4.95 14.95 -15.30
C PRO A 228 -4.70 13.70 -14.43
N ILE A 229 -5.07 13.74 -13.16
CA ILE A 229 -4.97 12.56 -12.27
C ILE A 229 -6.08 11.57 -12.56
N PHE A 230 -7.31 12.06 -12.75
CA PHE A 230 -8.46 11.18 -12.97
C PHE A 230 -8.25 10.23 -14.15
N ASN A 231 -7.73 10.76 -15.26
CA ASN A 231 -7.50 9.98 -16.49
C ASN A 231 -6.35 8.97 -16.39
N ARG A 232 -5.57 8.98 -15.31
CA ARG A 232 -4.47 8.04 -15.06
C ARG A 232 -4.88 6.82 -14.24
N PHE A 233 -6.11 6.80 -13.72
CA PHE A 233 -6.65 5.60 -13.09
C PHE A 233 -7.12 4.60 -14.15
N ASP A 234 -6.60 3.39 -14.12
CA ASP A 234 -7.07 2.27 -14.96
C ASP A 234 -8.44 1.77 -14.49
N GLY A 235 -8.79 2.00 -13.22
CA GLY A 235 -10.09 1.68 -12.65
C GLY A 235 -10.50 2.65 -11.54
N VAL A 236 -11.70 3.23 -11.66
CA VAL A 236 -12.34 4.06 -10.62
C VAL A 236 -13.51 3.28 -10.05
N ILE A 237 -13.27 2.61 -8.91
CA ILE A 237 -14.10 1.56 -8.34
C ILE A 237 -14.86 2.08 -7.15
N LYS A 238 -16.21 2.08 -7.26
CA LYS A 238 -17.10 2.49 -6.18
C LYS A 238 -17.27 1.37 -5.16
N PHE A 239 -17.08 1.68 -3.90
CA PHE A 239 -17.50 0.85 -2.79
C PHE A 239 -18.86 1.33 -2.33
N GLU A 240 -19.82 0.41 -2.27
CA GLU A 240 -21.17 0.72 -1.83
C GLU A 240 -21.28 0.65 -0.31
N ASP A 241 -22.29 1.36 0.24
CA ASP A 241 -22.59 1.27 1.65
C ASP A 241 -23.02 -0.15 2.02
N LEU A 242 -22.68 -0.56 3.23
CA LEU A 242 -22.96 -1.92 3.69
C LEU A 242 -24.47 -2.15 3.86
N SER A 243 -24.99 -3.20 3.23
CA SER A 243 -26.37 -3.64 3.46
C SER A 243 -26.57 -4.14 4.89
N GLN A 244 -27.81 -4.25 5.33
CA GLN A 244 -28.11 -4.79 6.67
C GLN A 244 -27.59 -6.21 6.84
N GLU A 245 -27.71 -7.03 5.80
CA GLU A 245 -27.21 -8.41 5.75
C GLU A 245 -25.68 -8.42 5.88
N ALA A 246 -24.98 -7.56 5.12
CA ALA A 246 -23.53 -7.43 5.18
C ALA A 246 -23.09 -7.03 6.61
N LYS A 247 -23.77 -6.09 7.24
CA LYS A 247 -23.48 -5.66 8.62
C LYS A 247 -23.67 -6.80 9.63
N LYS A 248 -24.70 -7.61 9.50
CA LYS A 248 -24.93 -8.82 10.34
C LYS A 248 -23.80 -9.84 10.18
N ILE A 249 -23.39 -10.09 8.93
CA ILE A 249 -22.28 -11.02 8.65
C ILE A 249 -20.96 -10.48 9.25
N ILE A 250 -20.69 -9.19 9.09
CA ILE A 250 -19.50 -8.54 9.67
C ILE A 250 -19.54 -8.64 11.19
N ALA A 251 -20.67 -8.32 11.83
CA ALA A 251 -20.80 -8.41 13.27
C ALA A 251 -20.58 -9.83 13.80
N THR A 252 -21.11 -10.83 13.10
CA THR A 252 -20.91 -12.25 13.46
C THR A 252 -19.45 -12.67 13.34
N LYS A 253 -18.76 -12.21 12.29
CA LYS A 253 -17.35 -12.46 12.08
C LYS A 253 -16.49 -11.79 13.16
N GLU A 254 -16.74 -10.49 13.43
CA GLU A 254 -16.03 -9.73 14.47
C GLU A 254 -16.26 -10.32 15.87
N LEU A 255 -17.46 -10.78 16.19
CA LEU A 255 -17.74 -11.47 17.45
C LEU A 255 -16.91 -12.75 17.59
N LYS A 256 -16.77 -13.53 16.51
CA LYS A 256 -15.96 -14.75 16.51
C LYS A 256 -14.47 -14.44 16.72
N GLU A 257 -13.96 -13.37 16.10
CA GLU A 257 -12.55 -12.97 16.21
C GLU A 257 -12.22 -12.29 17.56
N LEU A 258 -13.11 -11.43 18.06
CA LEU A 258 -12.86 -10.63 19.27
C LEU A 258 -13.24 -11.35 20.58
N ASP A 259 -14.08 -12.36 20.51
CA ASP A 259 -14.60 -13.09 21.69
C ASP A 259 -14.25 -14.59 21.63
N GLU A 260 -12.96 -14.92 21.31
CA GLU A 260 -12.45 -16.29 21.33
C GLU A 260 -12.63 -16.98 22.69
N GLU A 261 -12.50 -16.23 23.78
CA GLU A 261 -12.68 -16.67 25.18
C GLU A 261 -14.14 -16.84 25.58
N LYS A 262 -15.09 -16.50 24.71
CA LYS A 262 -16.55 -16.58 24.94
C LYS A 262 -17.04 -15.81 26.19
N ILE A 263 -16.47 -14.65 26.41
CA ILE A 263 -16.82 -13.73 27.52
C ILE A 263 -18.21 -13.13 27.32
N ILE A 264 -18.61 -12.84 26.06
CA ILE A 264 -19.91 -12.24 25.75
C ILE A 264 -21.00 -13.31 25.75
N PRO A 265 -22.04 -13.20 26.59
CA PRO A 265 -23.15 -14.15 26.60
C PRO A 265 -23.90 -14.20 25.25
N GLU A 266 -24.43 -15.37 24.90
CA GLU A 266 -25.11 -15.62 23.62
C GLU A 266 -26.34 -14.71 23.36
N ASN A 267 -27.09 -14.38 24.42
CA ASN A 267 -28.19 -13.42 24.30
C ASN A 267 -27.68 -12.02 23.95
N VAL A 268 -26.54 -11.59 24.50
CA VAL A 268 -25.91 -10.29 24.19
C VAL A 268 -25.35 -10.30 22.77
N LYS A 269 -24.72 -11.39 22.30
CA LYS A 269 -24.25 -11.53 20.91
C LYS A 269 -25.38 -11.30 19.91
N LYS A 270 -26.54 -11.92 20.15
CA LYS A 270 -27.74 -11.72 19.29
C LYS A 270 -28.16 -10.25 19.23
N ILE A 271 -28.17 -9.57 20.37
CA ILE A 271 -28.52 -8.13 20.44
C ILE A 271 -27.49 -7.31 19.66
N LEU A 272 -26.19 -7.59 19.81
CA LEU A 272 -25.13 -6.89 19.11
C LEU A 272 -25.24 -7.05 17.58
N VAL A 273 -25.56 -8.25 17.11
CA VAL A 273 -25.78 -8.48 15.66
C VAL A 273 -26.96 -7.68 15.15
N GLU A 274 -28.09 -7.62 15.87
CA GLU A 274 -29.23 -6.80 15.47
C GLU A 274 -28.93 -5.30 15.52
N GLN A 275 -28.24 -4.83 16.57
CA GLN A 275 -27.84 -3.41 16.68
C GLN A 275 -26.85 -3.01 15.57
N SER A 276 -26.00 -3.91 15.11
CA SER A 276 -25.03 -3.64 14.04
C SER A 276 -25.69 -3.15 12.74
N THR A 277 -26.93 -3.54 12.48
CA THR A 277 -27.68 -3.12 11.27
C THR A 277 -27.94 -1.61 11.23
N LYS A 278 -27.98 -0.95 12.40
CA LYS A 278 -28.24 0.48 12.55
C LYS A 278 -26.97 1.33 12.44
N LEU A 279 -25.80 0.70 12.53
CA LEU A 279 -24.51 1.38 12.46
C LEU A 279 -24.16 1.71 11.02
N GLU A 280 -23.33 2.71 10.81
CA GLU A 280 -22.99 3.18 9.45
C GLU A 280 -21.98 2.25 8.76
N ASN A 281 -20.98 1.74 9.50
CA ASN A 281 -19.84 1.07 8.90
C ASN A 281 -19.22 -0.02 9.80
N ALA A 282 -18.31 -0.81 9.23
CA ALA A 282 -17.65 -1.91 9.95
C ALA A 282 -16.80 -1.46 11.14
N ARG A 283 -16.23 -0.24 11.12
CA ARG A 283 -15.44 0.27 12.25
C ARG A 283 -16.32 0.49 13.49
N GLU A 284 -17.53 1.00 13.31
CA GLU A 284 -18.50 1.18 14.39
C GLU A 284 -18.98 -0.16 14.95
N ILE A 285 -19.22 -1.14 14.08
CA ILE A 285 -19.58 -2.50 14.50
C ILE A 285 -18.49 -3.09 15.40
N ARG A 286 -17.24 -3.03 14.94
CA ARG A 286 -16.08 -3.54 15.69
C ARG A 286 -15.93 -2.80 17.03
N ARG A 287 -16.13 -1.49 17.05
CA ARG A 287 -16.07 -0.68 18.27
C ARG A 287 -17.15 -1.10 19.25
N LEU A 288 -18.40 -1.22 18.81
CA LEU A 288 -19.51 -1.65 19.65
C LEU A 288 -19.23 -2.99 20.35
N ILE A 289 -18.69 -3.97 19.61
CA ILE A 289 -18.36 -5.29 20.13
C ILE A 289 -17.23 -5.21 21.16
N LYS A 290 -16.15 -4.47 20.86
CA LYS A 290 -15.03 -4.26 21.79
C LYS A 290 -15.48 -3.58 23.09
N ASP A 291 -16.23 -2.51 22.98
CA ASP A 291 -16.70 -1.74 24.14
C ASP A 291 -17.60 -2.62 25.02
N THR A 292 -18.46 -3.45 24.40
CA THR A 292 -19.32 -4.38 25.15
C THR A 292 -18.51 -5.46 25.86
N LYS A 293 -17.51 -6.07 25.19
CA LYS A 293 -16.61 -7.06 25.82
C LYS A 293 -15.91 -6.44 27.03
N SER A 294 -15.28 -5.27 26.84
CA SER A 294 -14.56 -4.57 27.91
C SER A 294 -15.46 -4.21 29.10
N LEU A 295 -16.72 -3.81 28.88
CA LEU A 295 -17.67 -3.54 29.95
C LEU A 295 -18.03 -4.79 30.75
N ILE A 296 -18.12 -5.96 30.09
CA ILE A 296 -18.39 -7.22 30.79
C ILE A 296 -17.17 -7.61 31.64
N GLU A 297 -15.96 -7.55 31.08
CA GLU A 297 -14.72 -7.82 31.79
C GLU A 297 -14.54 -6.93 33.03
N ILE A 298 -14.75 -5.62 32.88
CA ILE A 298 -14.68 -4.67 34.01
C ILE A 298 -15.69 -5.03 35.12
N ARG A 299 -16.93 -5.41 34.77
CA ARG A 299 -17.91 -5.82 35.72
C ARG A 299 -17.54 -7.08 36.48
N GLU A 300 -16.82 -7.99 35.88
CA GLU A 300 -16.33 -9.19 36.54
C GLU A 300 -15.19 -8.89 37.51
N ILE A 301 -14.29 -7.98 37.14
CA ILE A 301 -13.19 -7.52 38.01
C ILE A 301 -13.69 -6.73 39.22
N CYS A 302 -14.78 -5.99 39.05
CA CYS A 302 -15.36 -5.13 40.12
C CYS A 302 -16.34 -5.87 41.04
N LYS A 303 -16.60 -7.16 40.88
CA LYS A 303 -17.36 -8.02 41.78
C LYS A 303 -16.47 -8.59 42.86
#